data_36b5de489fef17f9753b36b9652b791d
#
_entry.id   36b5de489fef17f9753b36b9652b791d
#
_cell.length_a   1.000
_cell.length_b   1.000
_cell.length_c   1.000
_cell.angle_alpha   90.00
_cell.angle_beta   90.00
_cell.angle_gamma   90.00
#
_symmetry.space_group_name_H-M   'P 1'
#
loop_
_entity.id
_entity.type
_entity.pdbx_description
1 polymer ?
#
loop_
_entity_poly.entity_id
_entity_poly.type
_entity_poly.pdbx_seq_one_letter_code
_entity_poly.pdbx_strand_id
1 'polypeptide(L)'
;NENSPYEMCNSCINWSICLISACTPNNVQNDASIGKILDSAGMYGSFALLDNGTEQFVIHNLAAYKDSAVAPLNTFFLIPTLLGVERGMMSQDTQTWKNLDSTVVYQKLIQEIGRTAILKVIDSLRYGKGIVSADMTQFWSDNSLKITPDEQLGLIKRLYFNQLYFQKRSQDIVKKMIL
;
A
#
# COMPACT_ATOMS: atom_id res chain seq x y z
N ASN A 1 -33.43 72.45 2.37
CA ASN A 1 -32.31 72.37 2.66
C ASN A 1 -31.92 71.04 2.85
N GLU A 2 -31.24 70.47 2.46
CA GLU A 2 -30.18 69.67 2.34
C GLU A 2 -30.21 68.35 1.83
N ASN A 3 -29.54 68.30 0.89
CA ASN A 3 -29.26 67.19 0.04
C ASN A 3 -28.10 66.40 0.64
N SER A 4 -28.26 65.12 0.71
CA SER A 4 -27.13 64.20 0.80
C SER A 4 -27.16 63.25 -0.39
N PRO A 5 -26.12 63.20 -1.20
CA PRO A 5 -25.97 62.17 -2.19
C PRO A 5 -25.12 61.05 -1.65
N TYR A 6 -25.66 59.85 -1.62
CA TYR A 6 -24.88 58.65 -1.42
C TYR A 6 -24.10 58.36 -2.70
N GLU A 7 -22.82 58.61 -2.68
CA GLU A 7 -21.90 58.11 -3.68
C GLU A 7 -21.74 56.59 -3.49
N MET A 8 -22.25 55.85 -4.43
CA MET A 8 -21.97 54.45 -4.56
C MET A 8 -20.51 54.27 -5.00
N CYS A 9 -19.69 53.84 -4.09
CA CYS A 9 -18.34 53.40 -4.39
C CYS A 9 -18.37 52.08 -5.16
N ASN A 10 -18.29 52.20 -6.47
CA ASN A 10 -18.07 51.07 -7.37
C ASN A 10 -16.58 50.68 -7.28
N SER A 11 -16.24 49.85 -6.31
CA SER A 11 -14.88 49.32 -6.18
C SER A 11 -14.88 47.81 -6.34
N CYS A 12 -14.56 47.43 -7.54
CA CYS A 12 -13.75 46.31 -7.91
C CYS A 12 -13.85 45.05 -7.03
N ILE A 13 -14.72 44.15 -7.49
CA ILE A 13 -14.59 42.73 -7.17
C ILE A 13 -13.35 42.22 -7.95
N ASN A 14 -12.21 42.35 -7.29
CA ASN A 14 -10.98 41.71 -7.76
C ASN A 14 -11.01 40.25 -7.28
N TRP A 15 -11.50 39.36 -8.11
CA TRP A 15 -11.42 37.94 -7.91
C TRP A 15 -9.96 37.51 -8.13
N SER A 16 -9.17 37.62 -7.08
CA SER A 16 -7.89 36.92 -6.98
C SER A 16 -8.19 35.45 -7.09
N ILE A 17 -7.98 34.92 -8.28
CA ILE A 17 -7.86 33.48 -8.50
C ILE A 17 -6.60 33.08 -7.71
N CYS A 18 -6.79 32.60 -6.47
CA CYS A 18 -5.78 31.83 -5.78
C CYS A 18 -5.54 30.58 -6.62
N LEU A 19 -4.52 30.63 -7.45
CA LEU A 19 -3.90 29.44 -7.99
C LEU A 19 -3.39 28.65 -6.79
N ILE A 20 -4.19 27.68 -6.36
CA ILE A 20 -3.73 26.65 -5.44
C ILE A 20 -2.68 25.88 -6.26
N SER A 21 -1.44 26.31 -6.18
CA SER A 21 -0.31 25.46 -6.53
C SER A 21 -0.45 24.23 -5.67
N ALA A 22 -0.94 23.14 -6.25
CA ALA A 22 -0.85 21.83 -5.64
C ALA A 22 0.65 21.61 -5.45
N CYS A 23 1.12 21.79 -4.22
CA CYS A 23 2.46 21.35 -3.83
C CYS A 23 2.48 19.84 -4.03
N THR A 24 2.98 19.41 -5.17
CA THR A 24 3.49 18.05 -5.27
C THR A 24 4.58 17.95 -4.22
N PRO A 25 4.50 16.98 -3.30
CA PRO A 25 5.56 16.84 -2.32
C PRO A 25 6.88 16.67 -3.06
N ASN A 26 7.87 17.51 -2.73
CA ASN A 26 9.19 17.56 -3.37
C ASN A 26 10.02 16.27 -3.14
N ASN A 27 9.40 15.23 -2.59
CA ASN A 27 10.06 13.98 -2.21
C ASN A 27 9.90 12.85 -3.24
N VAL A 28 9.31 13.12 -4.41
CA VAL A 28 9.15 12.13 -5.48
C VAL A 28 10.06 12.51 -6.65
N GLN A 29 11.03 11.64 -6.95
CA GLN A 29 11.88 11.74 -8.12
C GLN A 29 11.43 10.71 -9.16
N ASN A 30 11.25 11.15 -10.40
CA ASN A 30 11.01 10.24 -11.52
C ASN A 30 12.36 9.87 -12.15
N ASP A 31 12.72 8.59 -12.10
CA ASP A 31 13.97 8.09 -12.68
C ASP A 31 13.72 7.40 -14.03
N ALA A 32 14.12 8.09 -15.10
CA ALA A 32 14.03 7.55 -16.45
C ALA A 32 15.06 6.44 -16.73
N SER A 33 16.12 6.31 -15.93
CA SER A 33 17.13 5.27 -16.12
C SER A 33 16.58 3.87 -15.85
N ILE A 34 15.70 3.75 -14.88
CA ILE A 34 15.00 2.51 -14.54
C ILE A 34 14.12 2.06 -15.72
N GLY A 35 13.45 3.01 -16.40
CA GLY A 35 12.67 2.71 -17.59
C GLY A 35 13.53 2.08 -18.70
N LYS A 36 14.71 2.62 -18.95
CA LYS A 36 15.64 2.06 -19.95
C LYS A 36 16.08 0.64 -19.61
N ILE A 37 16.26 0.32 -18.31
CA ILE A 37 16.60 -1.03 -17.87
C ILE A 37 15.44 -1.99 -18.15
N LEU A 38 14.21 -1.61 -17.77
CA LEU A 38 13.01 -2.40 -18.03
C LEU A 38 12.79 -2.61 -19.53
N ASP A 39 12.91 -1.56 -20.34
CA ASP A 39 12.79 -1.63 -21.80
C ASP A 39 13.82 -2.57 -22.42
N SER A 40 15.09 -2.50 -21.96
CA SER A 40 16.16 -3.39 -22.43
C SER A 40 15.92 -4.87 -22.09
N ALA A 41 15.19 -5.12 -21.01
CA ALA A 41 14.78 -6.46 -20.58
C ALA A 41 13.45 -6.92 -21.20
N GLY A 42 12.83 -6.09 -22.05
CA GLY A 42 11.50 -6.38 -22.62
C GLY A 42 10.39 -6.42 -21.58
N MET A 43 10.58 -5.77 -20.43
CA MET A 43 9.61 -5.76 -19.32
C MET A 43 8.83 -4.43 -19.29
N TYR A 44 7.55 -4.54 -19.02
CA TYR A 44 6.71 -3.39 -18.73
C TYR A 44 6.27 -3.41 -17.27
N GLY A 45 6.35 -2.26 -16.59
CA GLY A 45 5.93 -2.19 -15.20
C GLY A 45 6.20 -0.84 -14.55
N SER A 46 6.09 -0.82 -13.24
CA SER A 46 6.48 0.30 -12.42
C SER A 46 7.53 -0.14 -11.39
N PHE A 47 8.33 0.79 -10.96
CA PHE A 47 9.30 0.61 -9.89
C PHE A 47 9.15 1.75 -8.89
N ALA A 48 9.24 1.42 -7.61
CA ALA A 48 9.29 2.41 -6.55
C ALA A 48 10.30 2.00 -5.48
N LEU A 49 11.14 2.94 -5.10
CA LEU A 49 12.06 2.85 -3.98
C LEU A 49 11.75 3.96 -2.99
N LEU A 50 11.54 3.60 -1.74
CA LEU A 50 11.42 4.55 -0.64
C LEU A 50 12.67 4.48 0.23
N ASP A 51 13.42 5.58 0.32
CA ASP A 51 14.44 5.75 1.34
C ASP A 51 13.79 6.21 2.64
N ASN A 52 13.78 5.33 3.64
CA ASN A 52 13.19 5.63 4.94
C ASN A 52 13.95 6.69 5.74
N GLY A 53 15.22 6.92 5.43
CA GLY A 53 16.06 7.92 6.13
C GLY A 53 15.77 9.34 5.69
N THR A 54 15.53 9.53 4.39
CA THR A 54 15.30 10.82 3.76
C THR A 54 13.85 11.07 3.37
N GLU A 55 12.99 10.05 3.48
CA GLU A 55 11.61 10.02 2.99
C GLU A 55 11.49 10.32 1.48
N GLN A 56 12.58 10.09 0.73
CA GLN A 56 12.60 10.28 -0.71
C GLN A 56 12.06 9.04 -1.43
N PHE A 57 11.23 9.28 -2.44
CA PHE A 57 10.75 8.28 -3.37
C PHE A 57 11.46 8.42 -4.71
N VAL A 58 11.99 7.32 -5.21
CA VAL A 58 12.41 7.20 -6.60
C VAL A 58 11.39 6.32 -7.30
N ILE A 59 10.69 6.86 -8.30
CA ILE A 59 9.60 6.15 -8.97
C ILE A 59 9.83 6.18 -10.47
N HIS A 60 9.66 5.02 -11.11
CA HIS A 60 9.46 4.91 -12.54
C HIS A 60 8.00 4.54 -12.82
N ASN A 61 7.38 5.20 -13.80
CA ASN A 61 5.97 5.02 -14.20
C ASN A 61 5.00 5.27 -13.03
N LEU A 62 4.92 6.52 -12.59
CA LEU A 62 4.09 6.95 -11.46
C LEU A 62 2.60 6.59 -11.63
N ALA A 63 2.08 6.66 -12.86
CA ALA A 63 0.69 6.30 -13.14
C ALA A 63 0.43 4.82 -12.85
N ALA A 64 1.27 3.93 -13.35
CA ALA A 64 1.15 2.51 -13.05
C ALA A 64 1.36 2.21 -11.56
N TYR A 65 2.28 2.90 -10.90
CA TYR A 65 2.51 2.78 -9.46
C TYR A 65 1.26 3.08 -8.64
N LYS A 66 0.50 4.12 -8.99
CA LYS A 66 -0.67 4.57 -8.24
C LYS A 66 -1.96 3.88 -8.64
N ASP A 67 -2.13 3.62 -9.93
CA ASP A 67 -3.45 3.30 -10.49
C ASP A 67 -3.58 1.87 -11.01
N SER A 68 -2.45 1.18 -11.29
CA SER A 68 -2.50 -0.19 -11.80
C SER A 68 -2.64 -1.19 -10.66
N ALA A 69 -3.87 -1.64 -10.43
CA ALA A 69 -4.16 -2.65 -9.43
C ALA A 69 -4.06 -4.07 -10.04
N VAL A 70 -3.25 -4.91 -9.41
CA VAL A 70 -2.98 -6.31 -9.81
C VAL A 70 -3.20 -7.26 -8.64
N ALA A 71 -3.32 -8.56 -8.92
CA ALA A 71 -3.38 -9.56 -7.86
C ALA A 71 -2.09 -9.52 -7.02
N PRO A 72 -2.20 -9.52 -5.69
CA PRO A 72 -1.03 -9.40 -4.80
C PRO A 72 -0.11 -10.62 -4.85
N LEU A 73 -0.59 -11.76 -5.31
CA LEU A 73 0.15 -13.01 -5.34
C LEU A 73 0.77 -13.33 -3.96
N ASN A 74 2.00 -13.79 -3.93
CA ASN A 74 2.68 -14.18 -2.69
C ASN A 74 2.93 -13.01 -1.73
N THR A 75 2.88 -11.75 -2.19
CA THR A 75 3.01 -10.59 -1.29
C THR A 75 1.83 -10.48 -0.31
N PHE A 76 0.69 -11.09 -0.64
CA PHE A 76 -0.45 -11.22 0.26
C PHE A 76 -0.12 -11.97 1.54
N PHE A 77 0.81 -12.93 1.51
CA PHE A 77 1.13 -13.80 2.65
C PHE A 77 1.63 -13.04 3.88
N LEU A 78 2.01 -11.80 3.73
CA LEU A 78 2.32 -10.92 4.86
C LEU A 78 1.14 -10.77 5.84
N ILE A 79 -0.08 -10.70 5.34
CA ILE A 79 -1.28 -10.51 6.17
C ILE A 79 -1.61 -11.76 7.01
N PRO A 80 -1.75 -12.97 6.44
CA PRO A 80 -1.98 -14.16 7.24
C PRO A 80 -0.80 -14.48 8.16
N THR A 81 0.45 -14.11 7.80
CA THR A 81 1.59 -14.24 8.70
C THR A 81 1.43 -13.37 9.94
N LEU A 82 1.08 -12.10 9.79
CA LEU A 82 0.81 -11.19 10.91
C LEU A 82 -0.30 -11.75 11.82
N LEU A 83 -1.41 -12.20 11.25
CA LEU A 83 -2.51 -12.80 12.00
C LEU A 83 -2.14 -14.11 12.69
N GLY A 84 -1.40 -14.97 12.01
CA GLY A 84 -0.96 -16.26 12.54
C GLY A 84 -0.01 -16.09 13.72
N VAL A 85 0.95 -15.15 13.62
CA VAL A 85 1.86 -14.81 14.73
C VAL A 85 1.09 -14.17 15.89
N GLU A 86 0.19 -13.23 15.59
CA GLU A 86 -0.62 -12.52 16.60
C GLU A 86 -1.48 -13.50 17.44
N ARG A 87 -2.00 -14.54 16.81
CA ARG A 87 -2.86 -15.54 17.44
C ARG A 87 -2.10 -16.76 17.97
N GLY A 88 -0.78 -16.79 17.85
CA GLY A 88 0.04 -17.93 18.24
C GLY A 88 -0.17 -19.20 17.39
N MET A 89 -0.73 -19.05 16.19
CA MET A 89 -0.94 -20.15 15.24
C MET A 89 0.32 -20.48 14.45
N MET A 90 1.27 -19.55 14.40
CA MET A 90 2.57 -19.70 13.75
C MET A 90 3.69 -19.76 14.79
N SER A 91 4.62 -20.70 14.62
CA SER A 91 5.85 -20.74 15.41
C SER A 91 6.65 -19.45 15.26
N GLN A 92 7.27 -18.99 16.32
CA GLN A 92 8.19 -17.85 16.29
C GLN A 92 9.56 -18.20 15.72
N ASP A 93 9.81 -19.48 15.45
CA ASP A 93 11.02 -19.97 14.82
C ASP A 93 10.98 -19.68 13.31
N THR A 94 11.69 -18.63 12.93
CA THR A 94 11.77 -18.16 11.54
C THR A 94 12.42 -19.18 10.59
N GLN A 95 13.21 -20.13 11.10
CA GLN A 95 13.86 -21.15 10.27
C GLN A 95 12.88 -22.20 9.76
N THR A 96 11.87 -22.53 10.54
CA THR A 96 10.83 -23.49 10.15
C THR A 96 10.07 -23.02 8.90
N TRP A 97 9.91 -21.71 8.69
CA TRP A 97 9.15 -21.12 7.59
C TRP A 97 9.90 -21.06 6.27
N LYS A 98 11.24 -21.03 6.30
CA LYS A 98 12.06 -20.94 5.09
C LYS A 98 12.07 -22.22 4.25
N ASN A 99 11.66 -23.33 4.82
CA ASN A 99 11.78 -24.67 4.22
C ASN A 99 10.43 -25.26 3.76
N LEU A 100 9.32 -24.55 3.90
CA LEU A 100 8.01 -25.06 3.55
C LEU A 100 7.58 -24.58 2.15
N ASP A 101 6.93 -25.46 1.39
CA ASP A 101 6.18 -25.02 0.20
C ASP A 101 5.13 -24.01 0.66
N SER A 102 5.44 -22.74 0.40
CA SER A 102 4.75 -21.63 1.02
C SER A 102 3.25 -21.62 0.71
N THR A 103 2.84 -22.02 -0.49
CA THR A 103 1.45 -21.94 -0.92
C THR A 103 0.52 -22.83 -0.09
N VAL A 104 0.87 -24.11 0.08
CA VAL A 104 0.04 -25.08 0.83
C VAL A 104 -0.07 -24.69 2.31
N VAL A 105 1.04 -24.22 2.89
CA VAL A 105 1.06 -23.78 4.28
C VAL A 105 0.16 -22.58 4.49
N TYR A 106 0.23 -21.59 3.60
CA TYR A 106 -0.60 -20.40 3.69
C TYR A 106 -2.08 -20.68 3.41
N GLN A 107 -2.40 -21.61 2.52
CA GLN A 107 -3.78 -22.07 2.32
C GLN A 107 -4.38 -22.62 3.60
N LYS A 108 -3.66 -23.52 4.30
CA LYS A 108 -4.10 -24.06 5.59
C LYS A 108 -4.24 -22.96 6.65
N LEU A 109 -3.24 -22.11 6.78
CA LEU A 109 -3.26 -21.01 7.74
C LEU A 109 -4.45 -20.06 7.51
N ILE A 110 -4.74 -19.70 6.25
CA ILE A 110 -5.87 -18.85 5.88
C ILE A 110 -7.20 -19.52 6.22
N GLN A 111 -7.32 -20.84 5.97
CA GLN A 111 -8.51 -21.61 6.34
C GLN A 111 -8.72 -21.64 7.86
N GLU A 112 -7.66 -21.87 8.64
CA GLU A 112 -7.71 -21.88 10.12
C GLU A 112 -8.02 -20.49 10.70
N ILE A 113 -7.45 -19.42 10.14
CA ILE A 113 -7.76 -18.03 10.52
C ILE A 113 -9.23 -17.71 10.25
N GLY A 114 -9.75 -18.22 9.14
CA GLY A 114 -11.12 -18.06 8.70
C GLY A 114 -11.39 -16.77 7.92
N ARG A 115 -12.34 -16.86 7.00
CA ARG A 115 -12.72 -15.79 6.07
C ARG A 115 -13.00 -14.45 6.76
N THR A 116 -13.85 -14.47 7.79
CA THR A 116 -14.29 -13.25 8.48
C THR A 116 -13.10 -12.46 9.05
N ALA A 117 -12.13 -13.15 9.63
CA ALA A 117 -10.97 -12.51 10.21
C ALA A 117 -10.03 -11.93 9.14
N ILE A 118 -9.82 -12.66 8.05
CA ILE A 118 -9.03 -12.18 6.90
C ILE A 118 -9.67 -10.92 6.30
N LEU A 119 -10.98 -10.94 6.03
CA LEU A 119 -11.68 -9.79 5.45
C LEU A 119 -11.64 -8.57 6.37
N LYS A 120 -11.82 -8.78 7.67
CA LYS A 120 -11.73 -7.68 8.66
C LYS A 120 -10.35 -7.02 8.65
N VAL A 121 -9.28 -7.78 8.47
CA VAL A 121 -7.92 -7.23 8.41
C VAL A 121 -7.66 -6.54 7.08
N ILE A 122 -8.07 -7.13 5.95
CA ILE A 122 -7.99 -6.48 4.63
C ILE A 122 -8.65 -5.10 4.68
N ASP A 123 -9.86 -5.02 5.24
CA ASP A 123 -10.60 -3.77 5.38
C ASP A 123 -9.89 -2.78 6.32
N SER A 124 -9.48 -3.21 7.52
CA SER A 124 -8.81 -2.36 8.50
C SER A 124 -7.46 -1.81 8.02
N LEU A 125 -6.76 -2.57 7.20
CA LEU A 125 -5.51 -2.16 6.58
C LEU A 125 -5.73 -1.32 5.32
N ARG A 126 -6.97 -1.25 4.81
CA ARG A 126 -7.29 -0.70 3.49
C ARG A 126 -6.43 -1.35 2.41
N TYR A 127 -6.33 -2.67 2.46
CA TYR A 127 -5.46 -3.43 1.59
C TYR A 127 -6.20 -3.84 0.33
N GLY A 128 -6.01 -3.08 -0.71
CA GLY A 128 -6.55 -3.36 -2.03
C GLY A 128 -8.01 -3.00 -2.21
N LYS A 129 -8.46 -3.23 -3.42
CA LYS A 129 -9.84 -3.02 -3.86
C LYS A 129 -10.38 -4.32 -4.44
N GLY A 130 -11.68 -4.51 -4.32
CA GLY A 130 -12.34 -5.63 -4.94
C GLY A 130 -13.07 -6.52 -3.94
N ILE A 131 -13.74 -7.50 -4.52
CA ILE A 131 -14.51 -8.48 -3.76
C ILE A 131 -13.66 -9.74 -3.67
N VAL A 132 -13.18 -10.03 -2.47
CA VAL A 132 -12.49 -11.31 -2.23
C VAL A 132 -13.43 -12.46 -2.58
N SER A 133 -13.02 -13.34 -3.48
CA SER A 133 -13.81 -14.49 -3.95
C SER A 133 -14.23 -15.40 -2.78
N ALA A 134 -15.20 -16.25 -3.01
CA ALA A 134 -15.62 -17.23 -2.00
C ALA A 134 -14.54 -18.28 -1.73
N ASP A 135 -13.71 -18.56 -2.73
CA ASP A 135 -12.60 -19.50 -2.61
C ASP A 135 -11.44 -18.86 -1.82
N MET A 136 -11.31 -19.30 -0.56
CA MET A 136 -10.26 -18.85 0.34
C MET A 136 -8.90 -19.52 0.08
N THR A 137 -8.79 -20.35 -0.94
CA THR A 137 -7.54 -21.05 -1.25
C THR A 137 -6.68 -20.37 -2.30
N GLN A 138 -7.22 -19.37 -3.02
CA GLN A 138 -6.50 -18.70 -4.11
C GLN A 138 -6.94 -17.26 -4.42
N PHE A 139 -7.81 -16.65 -3.61
CA PHE A 139 -8.33 -15.30 -3.88
C PHE A 139 -7.25 -14.22 -4.03
N TRP A 140 -6.04 -14.45 -3.52
CA TRP A 140 -4.90 -13.55 -3.69
C TRP A 140 -4.22 -13.67 -5.07
N SER A 141 -4.60 -14.66 -5.87
CA SER A 141 -4.05 -14.93 -7.20
C SER A 141 -5.09 -15.02 -8.32
N ASP A 142 -6.38 -15.12 -7.98
CA ASP A 142 -7.48 -15.25 -8.95
C ASP A 142 -7.98 -13.91 -9.53
N ASN A 143 -7.30 -12.81 -9.24
CA ASN A 143 -7.66 -11.43 -9.59
C ASN A 143 -8.93 -10.88 -8.91
N SER A 144 -9.52 -11.55 -7.94
CA SER A 144 -10.64 -11.01 -7.17
C SER A 144 -10.17 -9.91 -6.20
N LEU A 145 -9.07 -10.12 -5.49
CA LEU A 145 -8.38 -9.10 -4.72
C LEU A 145 -7.31 -8.44 -5.59
N LYS A 146 -7.31 -7.11 -5.65
CA LYS A 146 -6.30 -6.34 -6.41
C LYS A 146 -5.74 -5.24 -5.55
N ILE A 147 -4.43 -5.03 -5.64
CA ILE A 147 -3.71 -3.96 -4.95
C ILE A 147 -2.85 -3.18 -5.92
N THR A 148 -2.62 -1.92 -5.62
CA THR A 148 -1.62 -1.11 -6.30
C THR A 148 -0.24 -1.29 -5.67
N PRO A 149 0.86 -1.05 -6.39
CA PRO A 149 2.20 -0.99 -5.81
C PRO A 149 2.31 0.01 -4.65
N ASP A 150 1.58 1.13 -4.72
CA ASP A 150 1.51 2.14 -3.65
C ASP A 150 0.91 1.57 -2.36
N GLU A 151 -0.20 0.85 -2.46
CA GLU A 151 -0.83 0.18 -1.30
C GLU A 151 0.10 -0.87 -0.67
N GLN A 152 0.80 -1.65 -1.50
CA GLN A 152 1.76 -2.65 -1.03
C GLN A 152 2.95 -2.01 -0.32
N LEU A 153 3.55 -0.98 -0.91
CA LEU A 153 4.67 -0.26 -0.29
C LEU A 153 4.23 0.43 1.01
N GLY A 154 3.03 1.02 1.02
CA GLY A 154 2.44 1.61 2.22
C GLY A 154 2.22 0.60 3.35
N LEU A 155 1.83 -0.63 3.05
CA LEU A 155 1.72 -1.71 4.05
C LEU A 155 3.10 -2.06 4.62
N ILE A 156 4.10 -2.24 3.78
CA ILE A 156 5.48 -2.56 4.21
C ILE A 156 6.06 -1.44 5.05
N LYS A 157 5.89 -0.17 4.64
CA LYS A 157 6.32 1.00 5.43
C LYS A 157 5.69 1.00 6.82
N ARG A 158 4.37 0.82 6.90
CA ARG A 158 3.66 0.77 8.20
C ARG A 158 4.13 -0.40 9.07
N LEU A 159 4.39 -1.56 8.50
CA LEU A 159 4.96 -2.69 9.22
C LEU A 159 6.36 -2.36 9.75
N TYR A 160 7.23 -1.79 8.92
CA TYR A 160 8.59 -1.43 9.30
C TYR A 160 8.62 -0.51 10.52
N PHE A 161 7.74 0.49 10.56
CA PHE A 161 7.65 1.46 11.65
C PHE A 161 6.71 1.02 12.81
N ASN A 162 6.23 -0.22 12.83
CA ASN A 162 5.27 -0.73 13.84
C ASN A 162 3.98 0.10 13.94
N GLN A 163 3.46 0.55 12.80
CA GLN A 163 2.26 1.40 12.70
C GLN A 163 1.00 0.62 12.32
N LEU A 164 1.07 -0.70 12.24
CA LEU A 164 -0.09 -1.55 12.01
C LEU A 164 -0.85 -1.82 13.33
N TYR A 165 -2.13 -2.20 13.23
CA TYR A 165 -2.99 -2.52 14.38
C TYR A 165 -2.71 -3.91 15.00
N PHE A 166 -1.46 -4.36 14.94
CA PHE A 166 -0.97 -5.59 15.55
C PHE A 166 -0.04 -5.27 16.73
N GLN A 167 0.10 -6.20 17.66
CA GLN A 167 1.08 -6.03 18.74
C GLN A 167 2.48 -5.80 18.15
N LYS A 168 3.23 -4.91 18.79
CA LYS A 168 4.60 -4.61 18.35
C LYS A 168 5.45 -5.87 18.23
N ARG A 169 5.30 -6.81 19.17
CA ARG A 169 6.00 -8.09 19.15
C ARG A 169 5.70 -8.89 17.88
N SER A 170 4.44 -8.98 17.48
CA SER A 170 4.05 -9.69 16.25
C SER A 170 4.66 -9.05 15.01
N GLN A 171 4.63 -7.73 14.93
CA GLN A 171 5.27 -6.99 13.84
C GLN A 171 6.78 -7.20 13.81
N ASP A 172 7.45 -7.17 14.98
CA ASP A 172 8.90 -7.39 15.07
C ASP A 172 9.30 -8.83 14.65
N ILE A 173 8.48 -9.83 14.97
CA ILE A 173 8.70 -11.21 14.52
C ILE A 173 8.57 -11.30 13.00
N VAL A 174 7.49 -10.76 12.43
CA VAL A 174 7.25 -10.81 10.97
C VAL A 174 8.34 -10.07 10.22
N LYS A 175 8.81 -8.93 10.70
CA LYS A 175 9.96 -8.22 10.10
C LYS A 175 11.20 -9.11 10.02
N LYS A 176 11.50 -9.89 11.08
CA LYS A 176 12.64 -10.82 11.08
C LYS A 176 12.45 -12.01 10.12
N MET A 177 11.20 -12.33 9.75
CA MET A 177 10.91 -13.40 8.79
C MET A 177 11.14 -12.98 7.34
N ILE A 178 10.99 -11.69 7.03
CA ILE A 178 11.10 -11.15 5.67
C ILE A 178 12.45 -10.49 5.37
N LEU A 179 13.27 -10.25 6.37
CA LEU A 179 14.65 -9.76 6.26
C LEU A 179 15.66 -10.92 6.31
#